data_4e90f24a4971f955c7ccaac31caab770
#
_entry.id   4e90f24a4971f955c7ccaac31caab770
#
_cell.length_a   1.000
_cell.length_b   1.000
_cell.length_c   1.000
_cell.angle_alpha   90.00
_cell.angle_beta   90.00
_cell.angle_gamma   90.00
#
_symmetry.space_group_name_H-M   'P 1'
#
loop_
_entity.id
_entity.type
_entity.pdbx_description
1 polymer ?
#
loop_
_entity_poly.entity_id
_entity_poly.type
_entity_poly.pdbx_seq_one_letter_code
_entity_poly.pdbx_strand_id
1 'polypeptide(L)'
;MVKTTGTICDLVTTSFQKSLLEDCFDNLKDKNNRLRFNNFAYSIRELSRHFLDTLAPERDVVLCLWFLDESGKGMVTRRQKIKYAITGGLSDNEIDDLIGLETLSKVTKEVLDSIDLLNKFTHINQSTYNISDSEIDKNSTLVIKAFENFANRIIECRESIIEKLESKISREIVEKAMWEISDKIDILATHHNIEEINIRNYNVLCISSNKILIKVLGELEVRLQWGSDKDLSYGDGCELYEDFPFSSVLSFTINEDWEKTKIMVEDYKVDTDKWYK
;
A
#
# COMPACT_ATOMS: atom_id res chain seq x y z
N MET A 1 -5.69 -0.56 -28.58
CA MET A 1 -6.28 -1.30 -27.45
C MET A 1 -5.35 -1.05 -26.27
N VAL A 2 -5.66 -0.03 -25.43
CA VAL A 2 -4.88 0.26 -24.22
C VAL A 2 -5.08 -0.96 -23.31
N LYS A 3 -4.02 -1.74 -23.07
CA LYS A 3 -4.04 -2.75 -22.01
C LYS A 3 -4.27 -1.96 -20.73
N THR A 4 -5.40 -2.20 -20.07
CA THR A 4 -5.67 -1.67 -18.72
C THR A 4 -4.53 -2.20 -17.86
N THR A 5 -3.61 -1.33 -17.49
CA THR A 5 -2.47 -1.70 -16.68
C THR A 5 -2.99 -1.98 -15.27
N GLY A 6 -2.47 -3.01 -14.62
CA GLY A 6 -2.89 -3.44 -13.30
C GLY A 6 -2.92 -2.31 -12.26
N THR A 7 -2.11 -1.28 -12.45
CA THR A 7 -1.84 -0.20 -11.50
C THR A 7 -3.05 0.71 -11.19
N ILE A 8 -3.91 1.06 -12.18
CA ILE A 8 -5.15 1.81 -11.88
C ILE A 8 -6.13 0.93 -11.09
N CYS A 9 -6.15 -0.38 -11.37
CA CYS A 9 -6.99 -1.33 -10.64
C CYS A 9 -6.63 -1.39 -9.16
N ASP A 10 -5.38 -1.09 -8.79
CA ASP A 10 -4.93 -1.09 -7.39
C ASP A 10 -5.46 0.11 -6.60
N LEU A 11 -5.89 1.19 -7.27
CA LEU A 11 -6.55 2.33 -6.64
C LEU A 11 -8.01 2.05 -6.26
N VAL A 12 -8.63 1.07 -6.91
CA VAL A 12 -10.05 0.75 -6.73
C VAL A 12 -10.21 -0.45 -5.80
N THR A 13 -10.69 -0.20 -4.60
CA THR A 13 -10.75 -1.20 -3.51
C THR A 13 -12.13 -1.82 -3.34
N THR A 14 -13.21 -1.14 -3.77
CA THR A 14 -14.59 -1.60 -3.61
C THR A 14 -15.15 -2.17 -4.92
N SER A 15 -16.16 -3.07 -4.81
CA SER A 15 -16.87 -3.61 -5.98
C SER A 15 -17.52 -2.49 -6.82
N PHE A 16 -18.08 -1.48 -6.16
CA PHE A 16 -18.64 -0.29 -6.84
C PHE A 16 -17.59 0.45 -7.67
N GLN A 17 -16.42 0.74 -7.09
CA GLN A 17 -15.33 1.42 -7.81
C GLN A 17 -14.83 0.59 -9.00
N LYS A 18 -14.75 -0.74 -8.86
CA LYS A 18 -14.34 -1.64 -9.95
C LYS A 18 -15.34 -1.61 -11.10
N SER A 19 -16.64 -1.75 -10.82
CA SER A 19 -17.68 -1.65 -11.85
C SER A 19 -17.68 -0.29 -12.53
N LEU A 20 -17.53 0.81 -11.77
CA LEU A 20 -17.48 2.16 -12.33
C LEU A 20 -16.24 2.34 -13.24
N LEU A 21 -15.10 1.74 -12.90
CA LEU A 21 -13.90 1.76 -13.76
C LEU A 21 -14.14 1.00 -15.07
N GLU A 22 -14.80 -0.15 -15.03
CA GLU A 22 -15.18 -0.92 -16.22
C GLU A 22 -16.11 -0.09 -17.12
N ASP A 23 -17.15 0.52 -16.55
CA ASP A 23 -18.07 1.40 -17.27
C ASP A 23 -17.37 2.62 -17.90
N CYS A 24 -16.33 3.18 -17.24
CA CYS A 24 -15.54 4.25 -17.84
C CYS A 24 -14.92 3.82 -19.17
N PHE A 25 -14.32 2.64 -19.23
CA PHE A 25 -13.70 2.14 -20.46
C PHE A 25 -14.72 1.69 -21.50
N ASP A 26 -15.84 1.14 -21.08
CA ASP A 26 -16.90 0.74 -22.01
C ASP A 26 -17.54 1.95 -22.70
N ASN A 27 -17.70 3.06 -21.99
CA ASN A 27 -18.09 4.34 -22.62
C ASN A 27 -17.14 4.76 -23.77
N LEU A 28 -15.81 4.62 -23.57
CA LEU A 28 -14.84 4.98 -24.63
C LEU A 28 -14.93 4.06 -25.86
N LYS A 29 -15.30 2.78 -25.68
CA LYS A 29 -15.40 1.79 -26.76
C LYS A 29 -16.62 2.00 -27.65
N ASP A 30 -17.69 2.61 -27.15
CA ASP A 30 -18.93 2.83 -27.89
C ASP A 30 -18.79 3.96 -28.92
N LYS A 31 -18.22 3.64 -30.07
CA LYS A 31 -17.99 4.60 -31.17
C LYS A 31 -19.27 5.20 -31.77
N ASN A 32 -20.43 4.58 -31.54
CA ASN A 32 -21.70 5.10 -32.02
C ASN A 32 -22.27 6.19 -31.09
N ASN A 33 -21.78 6.25 -29.86
CA ASN A 33 -22.21 7.25 -28.89
C ASN A 33 -21.40 8.56 -29.03
N ARG A 34 -22.03 9.60 -29.52
CA ARG A 34 -21.40 10.94 -29.66
C ARG A 34 -20.99 11.57 -28.33
N LEU A 35 -21.51 11.08 -27.20
CA LEU A 35 -21.19 11.51 -25.84
C LEU A 35 -20.20 10.60 -25.14
N ARG A 36 -19.59 9.65 -25.83
CA ARG A 36 -18.73 8.62 -25.22
C ARG A 36 -17.61 9.20 -24.37
N PHE A 37 -17.00 10.30 -24.81
CA PHE A 37 -15.96 10.97 -24.03
C PHE A 37 -16.53 11.78 -22.85
N ASN A 38 -17.72 12.42 -23.01
CA ASN A 38 -18.37 13.11 -21.91
C ASN A 38 -18.78 12.12 -20.80
N ASN A 39 -19.31 10.95 -21.18
CA ASN A 39 -19.64 9.88 -20.23
C ASN A 39 -18.39 9.35 -19.52
N PHE A 40 -17.30 9.08 -20.28
CA PHE A 40 -16.01 8.73 -19.68
C PHE A 40 -15.53 9.80 -18.71
N ALA A 41 -15.53 11.08 -19.12
CA ALA A 41 -15.06 12.19 -18.30
C ALA A 41 -15.85 12.34 -17.01
N TYR A 42 -17.17 12.20 -17.07
CA TYR A 42 -18.02 12.20 -15.87
C TYR A 42 -17.69 11.03 -14.95
N SER A 43 -17.68 9.81 -15.50
CA SER A 43 -17.50 8.58 -14.71
C SER A 43 -16.12 8.52 -14.08
N ILE A 44 -15.03 8.79 -14.81
CA ILE A 44 -13.66 8.75 -14.27
C ILE A 44 -13.41 9.87 -13.24
N ARG A 45 -14.04 11.04 -13.41
CA ARG A 45 -13.97 12.13 -12.43
C ARG A 45 -14.65 11.73 -11.12
N GLU A 46 -15.84 11.12 -11.17
CA GLU A 46 -16.52 10.62 -9.97
C GLU A 46 -15.74 9.47 -9.33
N LEU A 47 -15.20 8.56 -10.14
CA LEU A 47 -14.32 7.49 -9.65
C LEU A 47 -13.10 8.07 -8.92
N SER A 48 -12.46 9.12 -9.48
CA SER A 48 -11.30 9.77 -8.84
C SER A 48 -11.66 10.37 -7.48
N ARG A 49 -12.85 10.93 -7.33
CA ARG A 49 -13.34 11.40 -6.04
C ARG A 49 -13.49 10.26 -5.04
N HIS A 50 -14.11 9.16 -5.46
CA HIS A 50 -14.34 8.01 -4.60
C HIS A 50 -13.05 7.35 -4.12
N PHE A 51 -12.06 7.13 -5.00
CA PHE A 51 -10.81 6.52 -4.53
C PHE A 51 -9.97 7.48 -3.68
N LEU A 52 -9.97 8.79 -3.98
CA LEU A 52 -9.30 9.77 -3.11
C LEU A 52 -9.95 9.84 -1.73
N ASP A 53 -11.28 9.77 -1.63
CA ASP A 53 -11.98 9.75 -0.35
C ASP A 53 -11.67 8.47 0.46
N THR A 54 -11.45 7.34 -0.25
CA THR A 54 -11.06 6.07 0.38
C THR A 54 -9.60 6.07 0.83
N LEU A 55 -8.67 6.56 -0.03
CA LEU A 55 -7.22 6.56 0.24
C LEU A 55 -6.80 7.68 1.19
N ALA A 56 -7.56 8.78 1.25
CA ALA A 56 -7.26 9.96 2.04
C ALA A 56 -8.53 10.48 2.74
N PRO A 57 -9.03 9.77 3.78
CA PRO A 57 -10.17 10.23 4.56
C PRO A 57 -9.85 11.59 5.20
N GLU A 58 -10.77 12.55 5.11
CA GLU A 58 -10.55 13.91 5.60
C GLU A 58 -10.15 13.95 7.08
N ARG A 59 -10.80 13.11 7.89
CA ARG A 59 -10.48 12.96 9.32
C ARG A 59 -9.02 12.61 9.61
N ASP A 60 -8.38 11.85 8.70
CA ASP A 60 -7.01 11.39 8.87
C ASP A 60 -6.01 12.44 8.31
N VAL A 61 -6.38 13.12 7.23
CA VAL A 61 -5.59 14.21 6.62
C VAL A 61 -5.42 15.38 7.57
N VAL A 62 -6.49 15.80 8.27
CA VAL A 62 -6.45 16.94 9.20
C VAL A 62 -5.58 16.67 10.44
N LEU A 63 -5.25 15.41 10.72
CA LEU A 63 -4.37 15.03 11.82
C LEU A 63 -2.87 15.07 11.46
N CYS A 64 -2.54 15.28 10.18
CA CYS A 64 -1.15 15.34 9.74
C CYS A 64 -0.48 16.64 10.20
N LEU A 65 0.77 16.57 10.64
CA LEU A 65 1.53 17.74 11.05
C LEU A 65 1.72 18.78 9.93
N TRP A 66 1.72 18.34 8.68
CA TRP A 66 1.83 19.19 7.50
C TRP A 66 0.48 19.78 7.04
N PHE A 67 -0.66 19.41 7.67
CA PHE A 67 -1.96 19.93 7.27
C PHE A 67 -2.07 21.43 7.56
N LEU A 68 -2.49 22.19 6.55
CA LEU A 68 -2.82 23.61 6.66
C LEU A 68 -4.24 23.81 6.13
N ASP A 69 -5.08 24.50 6.89
CA ASP A 69 -6.44 24.88 6.44
C ASP A 69 -6.35 26.02 5.44
N GLU A 70 -6.08 25.70 4.16
CA GLU A 70 -6.03 26.67 3.04
C GLU A 70 -7.40 27.30 2.74
N SER A 71 -8.48 26.62 3.14
CA SER A 71 -9.85 27.05 2.86
C SER A 71 -10.40 28.02 3.91
N GLY A 72 -9.83 28.07 5.10
CA GLY A 72 -10.36 28.74 6.29
C GLY A 72 -11.70 28.17 6.78
N LYS A 73 -12.10 26.99 6.27
CA LYS A 73 -13.36 26.28 6.61
C LYS A 73 -13.12 24.87 7.12
N GLY A 74 -11.86 24.47 7.39
CA GLY A 74 -11.49 23.13 7.79
C GLY A 74 -11.60 22.09 6.64
N MET A 75 -11.74 22.52 5.40
CA MET A 75 -11.92 21.63 4.26
C MET A 75 -10.57 21.15 3.72
N VAL A 76 -10.46 19.83 3.49
CA VAL A 76 -9.29 19.22 2.87
C VAL A 76 -9.33 19.40 1.35
N THR A 77 -8.27 19.96 0.77
CA THR A 77 -8.15 20.15 -0.68
C THR A 77 -7.79 18.84 -1.40
N ARG A 78 -8.10 18.75 -2.70
CA ARG A 78 -7.68 17.59 -3.52
C ARG A 78 -6.17 17.40 -3.53
N ARG A 79 -5.40 18.49 -3.53
CA ARG A 79 -3.94 18.46 -3.43
C ARG A 79 -3.48 17.75 -2.15
N GLN A 80 -4.08 18.08 -1.03
CA GLN A 80 -3.80 17.46 0.28
C GLN A 80 -4.22 15.99 0.30
N LYS A 81 -5.35 15.63 -0.31
CA LYS A 81 -5.76 14.21 -0.45
C LYS A 81 -4.77 13.41 -1.30
N ILE A 82 -4.27 13.96 -2.41
CA ILE A 82 -3.26 13.31 -3.25
C ILE A 82 -1.95 13.14 -2.47
N LYS A 83 -1.47 14.17 -1.77
CA LYS A 83 -0.29 14.06 -0.90
C LYS A 83 -0.47 12.94 0.13
N TYR A 84 -1.57 12.96 0.88
CA TYR A 84 -1.84 11.95 1.91
C TYR A 84 -1.93 10.53 1.34
N ALA A 85 -2.60 10.34 0.21
CA ALA A 85 -2.74 9.02 -0.42
C ALA A 85 -1.38 8.38 -0.78
N ILE A 86 -0.39 9.20 -1.15
CA ILE A 86 0.97 8.76 -1.47
C ILE A 86 1.79 8.58 -0.19
N THR A 87 1.81 9.59 0.68
CA THR A 87 2.82 9.76 1.74
C THR A 87 2.26 9.70 3.17
N GLY A 88 0.94 9.66 3.34
CA GLY A 88 0.33 9.75 4.67
C GLY A 88 0.75 11.04 5.38
N GLY A 89 1.15 10.90 6.64
CA GLY A 89 1.60 12.00 7.50
C GLY A 89 3.10 12.30 7.43
N LEU A 90 3.86 11.71 6.50
CA LEU A 90 5.31 11.95 6.36
C LEU A 90 5.61 13.44 6.20
N SER A 91 6.66 13.90 6.87
CA SER A 91 7.20 15.26 6.74
C SER A 91 7.83 15.49 5.35
N ASP A 92 7.99 16.75 4.98
CA ASP A 92 8.61 17.08 3.68
C ASP A 92 10.05 16.55 3.57
N ASN A 93 10.81 16.50 4.66
CA ASN A 93 12.16 15.92 4.68
C ASN A 93 12.12 14.40 4.43
N GLU A 94 11.21 13.69 5.07
CA GLU A 94 11.03 12.24 4.85
C GLU A 94 10.58 11.94 3.42
N ILE A 95 9.67 12.76 2.87
CA ILE A 95 9.19 12.62 1.49
C ILE A 95 10.32 12.86 0.49
N ASP A 96 11.13 13.91 0.71
CA ASP A 96 12.26 14.24 -0.18
C ASP A 96 13.27 13.10 -0.22
N ASP A 97 13.54 12.51 0.92
CA ASP A 97 14.47 11.39 1.10
C ASP A 97 13.98 10.07 0.46
N LEU A 98 12.68 9.85 0.44
CA LEU A 98 12.06 8.60 -0.07
C LEU A 98 11.77 8.64 -1.57
N ILE A 99 11.14 9.71 -2.04
CA ILE A 99 10.61 9.80 -3.41
C ILE A 99 10.88 11.14 -4.11
N GLY A 100 11.42 12.13 -3.39
CA GLY A 100 11.66 13.48 -3.88
C GLY A 100 10.40 14.37 -3.90
N LEU A 101 10.48 15.55 -3.30
CA LEU A 101 9.38 16.54 -3.26
C LEU A 101 9.00 17.04 -4.66
N GLU A 102 9.97 17.21 -5.56
CA GLU A 102 9.71 17.60 -6.94
C GLU A 102 8.84 16.57 -7.67
N THR A 103 9.14 15.29 -7.45
CA THR A 103 8.39 14.17 -8.04
C THR A 103 6.96 14.11 -7.52
N LEU A 104 6.76 14.29 -6.20
CA LEU A 104 5.43 14.37 -5.60
C LEU A 104 4.64 15.56 -6.18
N SER A 105 5.28 16.73 -6.30
CA SER A 105 4.67 17.94 -6.87
C SER A 105 4.24 17.72 -8.32
N LYS A 106 5.09 17.09 -9.14
CA LYS A 106 4.80 16.76 -10.53
C LYS A 106 3.59 15.85 -10.68
N VAL A 107 3.57 14.71 -9.95
CA VAL A 107 2.44 13.77 -10.00
C VAL A 107 1.15 14.43 -9.50
N THR A 108 1.23 15.20 -8.42
CA THR A 108 0.08 15.95 -7.90
C THR A 108 -0.50 16.89 -8.97
N LYS A 109 0.37 17.61 -9.68
CA LYS A 109 -0.05 18.50 -10.76
C LYS A 109 -0.70 17.73 -11.91
N GLU A 110 -0.10 16.62 -12.35
CA GLU A 110 -0.62 15.77 -13.43
C GLU A 110 -2.06 15.29 -13.13
N VAL A 111 -2.32 14.85 -11.91
CA VAL A 111 -3.66 14.41 -11.46
C VAL A 111 -4.64 15.58 -11.45
N LEU A 112 -4.26 16.73 -10.89
CA LEU A 112 -5.12 17.92 -10.84
C LEU A 112 -5.44 18.43 -12.23
N ASP A 113 -4.45 18.55 -13.12
CA ASP A 113 -4.65 18.98 -14.51
C ASP A 113 -5.58 18.01 -15.26
N SER A 114 -5.49 16.71 -14.98
CA SER A 114 -6.39 15.69 -15.55
C SER A 114 -7.83 15.86 -15.05
N ILE A 115 -8.03 16.12 -13.77
CA ILE A 115 -9.36 16.40 -13.21
C ILE A 115 -9.94 17.70 -13.81
N ASP A 116 -9.13 18.72 -14.00
CA ASP A 116 -9.55 19.98 -14.61
C ASP A 116 -9.89 19.82 -16.10
N LEU A 117 -9.14 18.97 -16.82
CA LEU A 117 -9.50 18.58 -18.18
C LEU A 117 -10.88 17.90 -18.21
N LEU A 118 -11.09 16.91 -17.32
CA LEU A 118 -12.36 16.18 -17.24
C LEU A 118 -13.54 17.11 -16.91
N ASN A 119 -13.34 18.11 -16.03
CA ASN A 119 -14.36 19.08 -15.67
C ASN A 119 -14.93 19.83 -16.89
N LYS A 120 -14.10 20.13 -17.90
CA LYS A 120 -14.55 20.78 -19.14
C LYS A 120 -15.57 19.96 -19.90
N PHE A 121 -15.45 18.63 -19.85
CA PHE A 121 -16.30 17.71 -20.61
C PHE A 121 -17.52 17.21 -19.84
N THR A 122 -17.63 17.50 -18.56
CA THR A 122 -18.85 17.19 -17.77
C THR A 122 -20.01 18.11 -18.13
N HIS A 123 -19.73 19.27 -18.76
CA HIS A 123 -20.73 20.19 -19.27
C HIS A 123 -20.78 20.11 -20.80
N ILE A 124 -21.92 19.61 -21.33
CA ILE A 124 -22.11 19.43 -22.75
C ILE A 124 -22.44 20.78 -23.39
N ASN A 125 -21.59 21.18 -24.33
CA ASN A 125 -21.77 22.38 -25.18
C ASN A 125 -21.20 22.10 -26.58
N GLN A 126 -21.29 23.06 -27.49
CA GLN A 126 -20.87 22.87 -28.87
C GLN A 126 -19.40 22.44 -29.02
N SER A 127 -18.49 22.89 -28.15
CA SER A 127 -17.08 22.60 -28.23
C SER A 127 -16.70 21.27 -27.53
N THR A 128 -17.57 20.73 -26.69
CA THR A 128 -17.33 19.47 -25.94
C THR A 128 -18.17 18.29 -26.45
N TYR A 129 -19.15 18.58 -27.34
CA TYR A 129 -20.02 17.57 -27.94
C TYR A 129 -19.39 16.97 -29.19
N ASN A 130 -19.36 15.64 -29.30
CA ASN A 130 -18.93 14.91 -30.50
C ASN A 130 -17.49 15.30 -30.96
N ILE A 131 -16.55 15.38 -30.04
CA ILE A 131 -15.14 15.63 -30.36
C ILE A 131 -14.55 14.50 -31.19
N SER A 132 -13.47 14.78 -31.92
CA SER A 132 -12.83 13.81 -32.81
C SER A 132 -12.23 12.61 -32.07
N ASP A 133 -12.16 11.46 -32.74
CA ASP A 133 -11.52 10.26 -32.19
C ASP A 133 -10.08 10.53 -31.73
N SER A 134 -9.33 11.35 -32.47
CA SER A 134 -7.96 11.75 -32.12
C SER A 134 -7.89 12.54 -30.80
N GLU A 135 -8.86 13.42 -30.55
CA GLU A 135 -8.94 14.16 -29.29
C GLU A 135 -9.37 13.25 -28.13
N ILE A 136 -10.28 12.31 -28.39
CA ILE A 136 -10.68 11.30 -27.41
C ILE A 136 -9.48 10.47 -26.99
N ASP A 137 -8.73 9.93 -27.97
CA ASP A 137 -7.55 9.09 -27.70
C ASP A 137 -6.47 9.88 -26.95
N LYS A 138 -6.20 11.11 -27.35
CA LYS A 138 -5.24 12.00 -26.70
C LYS A 138 -5.63 12.28 -25.24
N ASN A 139 -6.86 12.73 -25.02
CA ASN A 139 -7.33 13.16 -23.71
C ASN A 139 -7.49 11.96 -22.75
N SER A 140 -8.04 10.83 -23.23
CA SER A 140 -8.17 9.62 -22.40
C SER A 140 -6.82 9.04 -22.02
N THR A 141 -5.85 9.00 -22.95
CA THR A 141 -4.47 8.55 -22.69
C THR A 141 -3.79 9.43 -21.63
N LEU A 142 -3.95 10.75 -21.72
CA LEU A 142 -3.38 11.70 -20.77
C LEU A 142 -3.94 11.46 -19.36
N VAL A 143 -5.26 11.34 -19.25
CA VAL A 143 -5.95 11.09 -17.95
C VAL A 143 -5.53 9.74 -17.36
N ILE A 144 -5.59 8.68 -18.16
CA ILE A 144 -5.21 7.33 -17.71
C ILE A 144 -3.77 7.32 -17.20
N LYS A 145 -2.83 7.90 -17.97
CA LYS A 145 -1.42 7.97 -17.58
C LYS A 145 -1.19 8.75 -16.29
N ALA A 146 -1.93 9.84 -16.05
CA ALA A 146 -1.81 10.60 -14.81
C ALA A 146 -2.23 9.77 -13.58
N PHE A 147 -3.30 8.98 -13.69
CA PHE A 147 -3.73 8.09 -12.61
C PHE A 147 -2.81 6.87 -12.45
N GLU A 148 -2.24 6.34 -13.53
CA GLU A 148 -1.19 5.31 -13.46
C GLU A 148 0.05 5.83 -12.75
N ASN A 149 0.53 7.02 -13.08
CA ASN A 149 1.65 7.65 -12.40
C ASN A 149 1.37 7.87 -10.92
N PHE A 150 0.15 8.26 -10.56
CA PHE A 150 -0.28 8.41 -9.18
C PHE A 150 -0.24 7.07 -8.42
N ALA A 151 -0.79 6.00 -9.00
CA ALA A 151 -0.77 4.67 -8.41
C ALA A 151 0.66 4.15 -8.23
N ASN A 152 1.51 4.29 -9.26
CA ASN A 152 2.91 3.92 -9.18
C ASN A 152 3.64 4.66 -8.06
N ARG A 153 3.32 5.94 -7.85
CA ARG A 153 3.96 6.72 -6.80
C ARG A 153 3.57 6.26 -5.39
N ILE A 154 2.35 5.78 -5.21
CA ILE A 154 1.94 5.14 -3.95
C ILE A 154 2.77 3.88 -3.69
N ILE A 155 2.99 3.05 -4.70
CA ILE A 155 3.77 1.81 -4.60
C ILE A 155 5.23 2.15 -4.29
N GLU A 156 5.86 3.02 -5.07
CA GLU A 156 7.26 3.42 -4.91
C GLU A 156 7.54 4.02 -3.52
N CYS A 157 6.64 4.85 -2.99
CA CYS A 157 6.78 5.38 -1.63
C CYS A 157 6.82 4.24 -0.59
N ARG A 158 5.97 3.23 -0.73
CA ARG A 158 5.93 2.08 0.17
C ARG A 158 7.17 1.20 0.04
N GLU A 159 7.65 0.97 -1.18
CA GLU A 159 8.88 0.22 -1.44
C GLU A 159 10.10 0.93 -0.84
N SER A 160 10.23 2.25 -1.04
CA SER A 160 11.31 3.04 -0.45
C SER A 160 11.29 3.02 1.09
N ILE A 161 10.11 3.00 1.71
CA ILE A 161 9.96 2.82 3.17
C ILE A 161 10.53 1.47 3.60
N ILE A 162 10.18 0.39 2.89
CA ILE A 162 10.68 -0.95 3.22
C ILE A 162 12.20 -1.00 3.06
N GLU A 163 12.75 -0.54 1.93
CA GLU A 163 14.20 -0.51 1.69
C GLU A 163 14.95 0.20 2.84
N LYS A 164 14.41 1.32 3.32
CA LYS A 164 14.99 2.08 4.43
C LYS A 164 14.90 1.40 5.78
N LEU A 165 13.86 0.61 6.02
CA LEU A 165 13.56 -0.01 7.31
C LEU A 165 13.93 -1.50 7.40
N GLU A 166 14.24 -2.16 6.29
CA GLU A 166 14.40 -3.61 6.20
C GLU A 166 15.35 -4.18 7.26
N SER A 167 16.52 -3.58 7.43
CA SER A 167 17.52 -4.06 8.41
C SER A 167 17.01 -3.94 9.86
N LYS A 168 16.25 -2.90 10.17
CA LYS A 168 15.64 -2.71 11.49
C LYS A 168 14.50 -3.68 11.72
N ILE A 169 13.63 -3.83 10.73
CA ILE A 169 12.51 -4.78 10.78
C ILE A 169 13.05 -6.19 11.03
N SER A 170 14.05 -6.60 10.26
CA SER A 170 14.65 -7.94 10.39
C SER A 170 15.20 -8.16 11.79
N ARG A 171 15.91 -7.18 12.36
CA ARG A 171 16.43 -7.29 13.73
C ARG A 171 15.31 -7.42 14.76
N GLU A 172 14.27 -6.61 14.71
CA GLU A 172 13.15 -6.67 15.65
C GLU A 172 12.39 -8.00 15.55
N ILE A 173 12.22 -8.55 14.35
CA ILE A 173 11.60 -9.86 14.15
C ILE A 173 12.47 -10.98 14.76
N VAL A 174 13.79 -10.94 14.53
CA VAL A 174 14.72 -11.91 15.11
C VAL A 174 14.69 -11.84 16.64
N GLU A 175 14.79 -10.65 17.22
CA GLU A 175 14.69 -10.48 18.68
C GLU A 175 13.36 -11.01 19.20
N LYS A 176 12.25 -10.68 18.55
CA LYS A 176 10.92 -11.13 18.96
C LYS A 176 10.80 -12.66 18.91
N ALA A 177 11.21 -13.28 17.81
CA ALA A 177 11.16 -14.73 17.65
C ALA A 177 12.04 -15.49 18.67
N MET A 178 13.20 -14.92 19.03
CA MET A 178 14.10 -15.54 20.02
C MET A 178 13.61 -15.42 21.46
N TRP A 179 12.91 -14.32 21.79
CA TRP A 179 12.46 -14.06 23.18
C TRP A 179 11.02 -14.49 23.45
N GLU A 180 10.16 -14.49 22.45
CA GLU A 180 8.79 -14.97 22.56
C GLU A 180 8.65 -16.30 21.81
N ILE A 181 9.01 -17.36 22.49
CA ILE A 181 8.71 -18.72 22.03
C ILE A 181 7.19 -18.81 21.87
N SER A 182 6.75 -19.13 20.66
CA SER A 182 5.32 -19.39 20.46
C SER A 182 4.92 -20.60 21.29
N ASP A 183 3.96 -20.42 22.20
CA ASP A 183 3.36 -21.53 22.97
C ASP A 183 2.96 -22.69 22.05
N LYS A 184 2.66 -22.40 20.79
CA LYS A 184 2.32 -23.39 19.78
C LYS A 184 3.49 -24.27 19.34
N ILE A 185 4.73 -23.76 19.39
CA ILE A 185 5.95 -24.53 19.10
C ILE A 185 6.38 -25.30 20.37
N ASP A 186 6.30 -24.67 21.53
CA ASP A 186 6.71 -25.25 22.81
C ASP A 186 6.00 -26.56 23.14
N ILE A 187 4.74 -26.69 22.75
CA ILE A 187 3.95 -27.91 22.97
C ILE A 187 4.24 -29.04 22.00
N LEU A 188 5.04 -28.81 20.91
CA LEU A 188 5.27 -29.81 19.88
C LEU A 188 6.37 -30.82 20.26
N ALA A 189 7.36 -30.40 21.06
CA ALA A 189 8.51 -31.23 21.43
C ALA A 189 8.98 -30.91 22.85
N THR A 190 9.83 -31.81 23.45
CA THR A 190 10.39 -31.60 24.78
C THR A 190 11.36 -30.42 24.82
N HIS A 191 12.11 -30.22 23.73
CA HIS A 191 13.00 -29.11 23.51
C HIS A 191 12.83 -28.60 22.08
N HIS A 192 13.08 -27.32 21.85
CA HIS A 192 13.10 -26.75 20.49
C HIS A 192 14.18 -25.69 20.42
N ASN A 193 14.64 -25.41 19.19
CA ASN A 193 15.56 -24.33 18.89
C ASN A 193 15.18 -23.71 17.53
N ILE A 194 15.13 -22.37 17.45
CA ILE A 194 14.98 -21.67 16.18
C ILE A 194 16.36 -21.63 15.51
N GLU A 195 16.50 -22.32 14.39
CA GLU A 195 17.78 -22.44 13.67
C GLU A 195 17.91 -21.27 12.66
N GLU A 196 16.81 -20.94 11.96
CA GLU A 196 16.80 -19.86 10.97
C GLU A 196 15.46 -19.10 10.93
N ILE A 197 15.53 -17.81 10.60
CA ILE A 197 14.36 -16.95 10.43
C ILE A 197 14.42 -16.35 9.03
N ASN A 198 13.54 -16.83 8.14
CA ASN A 198 13.50 -16.45 6.75
C ASN A 198 12.33 -15.49 6.50
N ILE A 199 12.62 -14.17 6.37
CA ILE A 199 11.60 -13.20 5.97
C ILE A 199 11.41 -13.29 4.46
N ARG A 200 10.15 -13.50 4.03
CA ARG A 200 9.78 -13.69 2.61
C ARG A 200 9.15 -12.45 1.99
N ASN A 201 8.42 -11.68 2.78
CA ASN A 201 7.67 -10.53 2.25
C ASN A 201 7.44 -9.45 3.30
N TYR A 202 7.51 -8.20 2.83
CA TYR A 202 7.14 -7.00 3.56
C TYR A 202 5.98 -6.31 2.83
N ASN A 203 4.99 -5.84 3.59
CA ASN A 203 3.86 -5.10 3.02
C ASN A 203 3.50 -3.92 3.92
N VAL A 204 3.62 -2.69 3.41
CA VAL A 204 3.12 -1.49 4.08
C VAL A 204 1.60 -1.50 4.03
N LEU A 205 0.96 -1.77 5.18
CA LEU A 205 -0.49 -1.83 5.31
C LEU A 205 -1.11 -0.44 5.22
N CYS A 206 -0.53 0.53 5.91
CA CYS A 206 -0.94 1.93 5.84
C CYS A 206 0.16 2.87 6.32
N ILE A 207 0.11 4.11 5.83
CA ILE A 207 0.86 5.25 6.32
C ILE A 207 -0.19 6.23 6.85
N SER A 208 -0.35 6.28 8.19
CA SER A 208 -1.32 7.18 8.84
C SER A 208 -0.72 8.58 9.07
N SER A 209 -1.41 9.41 9.82
CA SER A 209 -0.93 10.76 10.19
C SER A 209 0.32 10.77 11.06
N ASN A 210 0.60 9.68 11.80
CA ASN A 210 1.69 9.64 12.79
C ASN A 210 2.45 8.32 12.83
N LYS A 211 2.02 7.28 12.10
CA LYS A 211 2.69 5.98 12.10
C LYS A 211 2.53 5.21 10.79
N ILE A 212 3.48 4.32 10.54
CA ILE A 212 3.45 3.34 9.46
C ILE A 212 3.17 1.96 10.08
N LEU A 213 2.27 1.19 9.48
CA LEU A 213 2.07 -0.23 9.81
C LEU A 213 2.61 -1.10 8.69
N ILE A 214 3.45 -2.07 9.07
CA ILE A 214 4.10 -2.99 8.14
C ILE A 214 3.76 -4.41 8.55
N LYS A 215 3.26 -5.20 7.60
CA LYS A 215 3.09 -6.64 7.76
C LYS A 215 4.30 -7.36 7.22
N VAL A 216 4.83 -8.27 8.01
CA VAL A 216 5.95 -9.15 7.63
C VAL A 216 5.45 -10.58 7.58
N LEU A 217 5.84 -11.30 6.56
CA LEU A 217 5.57 -12.73 6.39
C LEU A 217 6.88 -13.47 6.22
N GLY A 218 7.01 -14.63 6.83
CA GLY A 218 8.21 -15.43 6.73
C GLY A 218 7.98 -16.85 7.23
N GLU A 219 9.09 -17.56 7.44
CA GLU A 219 9.14 -18.91 7.98
C GLU A 219 10.24 -19.01 9.03
N LEU A 220 9.97 -19.82 10.04
CA LEU A 220 10.92 -20.22 11.08
C LEU A 220 11.33 -21.65 10.80
N GLU A 221 12.62 -21.90 10.61
CA GLU A 221 13.18 -23.24 10.67
C GLU A 221 13.42 -23.57 12.13
N VAL A 222 12.75 -24.61 12.62
CA VAL A 222 12.78 -25.02 14.03
C VAL A 222 13.25 -26.45 14.12
N ARG A 223 14.29 -26.66 14.95
CA ARG A 223 14.69 -28.00 15.38
C ARG A 223 13.84 -28.39 16.58
N LEU A 224 13.06 -29.44 16.43
CA LEU A 224 12.24 -30.08 17.46
C LEU A 224 12.98 -31.29 17.97
N GLN A 225 13.08 -31.45 19.31
CA GLN A 225 13.84 -32.54 19.94
C GLN A 225 12.98 -33.22 21.01
N TRP A 226 12.92 -34.55 20.93
CA TRP A 226 12.33 -35.41 21.95
C TRP A 226 13.44 -36.22 22.63
N GLY A 227 13.52 -36.11 23.96
CA GLY A 227 14.61 -36.62 24.77
C GLY A 227 15.73 -35.60 25.02
N SER A 228 16.64 -35.94 25.94
CA SER A 228 17.82 -35.13 26.24
C SER A 228 18.91 -35.31 25.18
N ASP A 229 19.92 -34.45 25.17
CA ASP A 229 21.11 -34.61 24.32
C ASP A 229 21.82 -35.97 24.57
N LYS A 230 21.71 -36.49 25.79
CA LYS A 230 22.22 -37.79 26.14
C LYS A 230 21.40 -38.91 25.50
N ASP A 231 20.09 -38.79 25.50
CA ASP A 231 19.19 -39.76 24.85
C ASP A 231 19.44 -39.81 23.35
N LEU A 232 19.66 -38.63 22.73
CA LEU A 232 20.05 -38.53 21.31
C LEU A 232 21.36 -39.28 21.05
N SER A 233 22.37 -39.13 21.93
CA SER A 233 23.67 -39.78 21.77
C SER A 233 23.62 -41.31 21.90
N TYR A 234 22.60 -41.85 22.59
CA TYR A 234 22.34 -43.27 22.72
C TYR A 234 21.36 -43.84 21.70
N GLY A 235 20.73 -42.98 20.88
CA GLY A 235 19.73 -43.38 19.90
C GLY A 235 18.31 -43.54 20.46
N ASP A 236 18.10 -43.14 21.71
CA ASP A 236 16.81 -43.20 22.41
C ASP A 236 16.00 -41.90 22.24
N GLY A 237 16.59 -40.83 21.66
CA GLY A 237 15.96 -39.56 21.31
C GLY A 237 15.71 -39.41 19.81
N CYS A 238 14.94 -38.39 19.44
CA CYS A 238 14.64 -38.05 18.06
C CYS A 238 14.72 -36.52 17.84
N GLU A 239 15.23 -36.13 16.69
CA GLU A 239 15.22 -34.75 16.21
C GLU A 239 14.48 -34.65 14.89
N LEU A 240 13.77 -33.54 14.69
CA LEU A 240 13.11 -33.21 13.44
C LEU A 240 13.26 -31.70 13.15
N TYR A 241 13.56 -31.36 11.91
CA TYR A 241 13.57 -29.97 11.42
C TYR A 241 12.28 -29.70 10.69
N GLU A 242 11.61 -28.61 11.03
CA GLU A 242 10.32 -28.25 10.46
C GLU A 242 10.23 -26.75 10.24
N ASP A 243 9.58 -26.36 9.13
CA ASP A 243 9.34 -24.96 8.76
C ASP A 243 7.94 -24.51 9.17
N PHE A 244 7.88 -23.50 10.02
CA PHE A 244 6.61 -22.90 10.46
C PHE A 244 6.43 -21.50 9.87
N PRO A 245 5.37 -21.25 9.08
CA PRO A 245 5.06 -19.92 8.63
C PRO A 245 4.77 -18.98 9.81
N PHE A 246 5.28 -17.75 9.73
CA PHE A 246 4.92 -16.71 10.68
C PHE A 246 4.39 -15.45 9.99
N SER A 247 3.62 -14.68 10.73
CA SER A 247 3.20 -13.33 10.36
C SER A 247 3.40 -12.38 11.53
N SER A 248 3.86 -11.17 11.25
CA SER A 248 3.98 -10.11 12.25
C SER A 248 3.47 -8.79 11.70
N VAL A 249 2.93 -7.95 12.57
CA VAL A 249 2.57 -6.57 12.28
C VAL A 249 3.44 -5.66 13.15
N LEU A 250 4.17 -4.77 12.51
CA LEU A 250 5.01 -3.80 13.18
C LEU A 250 4.48 -2.39 12.96
N SER A 251 4.69 -1.53 13.96
CA SER A 251 4.42 -0.09 13.86
C SER A 251 5.71 0.70 13.99
N PHE A 252 5.76 1.78 13.23
CA PHE A 252 6.86 2.71 13.17
C PHE A 252 6.31 4.14 13.26
N THR A 253 6.78 4.94 14.21
CA THR A 253 6.37 6.34 14.36
C THR A 253 7.11 7.21 13.33
N ILE A 254 6.37 8.05 12.60
CA ILE A 254 6.90 9.00 11.62
C ILE A 254 7.16 10.38 12.26
N ASN A 255 7.81 11.27 11.51
CA ASN A 255 8.24 12.61 11.96
C ASN A 255 9.27 12.58 13.10
N GLU A 256 10.03 11.50 13.18
CA GLU A 256 11.16 11.32 14.07
C GLU A 256 12.40 10.93 13.25
N ASP A 257 13.57 10.92 13.88
CA ASP A 257 14.79 10.39 13.27
C ASP A 257 14.63 8.86 13.07
N TRP A 258 14.53 8.42 11.84
CA TRP A 258 14.30 7.02 11.47
C TRP A 258 15.39 6.07 11.99
N GLU A 259 16.60 6.58 12.22
CA GLU A 259 17.66 5.76 12.82
C GLU A 259 17.43 5.51 14.31
N LYS A 260 16.78 6.45 15.00
CA LYS A 260 16.55 6.38 16.45
C LYS A 260 15.16 5.87 16.81
N THR A 261 14.21 6.00 15.89
CA THR A 261 12.82 5.58 16.15
C THR A 261 12.73 4.09 16.41
N LYS A 262 12.03 3.73 17.47
CA LYS A 262 11.79 2.33 17.84
C LYS A 262 10.69 1.72 16.98
N ILE A 263 10.94 0.54 16.47
CA ILE A 263 9.90 -0.30 15.86
C ILE A 263 9.21 -1.09 16.97
N MET A 264 7.89 -1.11 16.98
CA MET A 264 7.08 -1.88 17.91
C MET A 264 6.45 -3.07 17.19
N VAL A 265 6.59 -4.26 17.74
CA VAL A 265 5.87 -5.45 17.27
C VAL A 265 4.49 -5.44 17.90
N GLU A 266 3.46 -5.17 17.09
CA GLU A 266 2.06 -5.10 17.53
C GLU A 266 1.41 -6.49 17.58
N ASP A 267 1.78 -7.38 16.68
CA ASP A 267 1.26 -8.74 16.59
C ASP A 267 2.35 -9.68 16.04
N TYR A 268 2.43 -10.89 16.58
CA TYR A 268 3.33 -11.94 16.13
C TYR A 268 2.64 -13.28 16.24
N LYS A 269 2.54 -14.02 15.14
CA LYS A 269 1.84 -15.29 15.06
C LYS A 269 2.63 -16.31 14.29
N VAL A 270 2.72 -17.51 14.82
CA VAL A 270 3.28 -18.70 14.14
C VAL A 270 2.14 -19.66 13.82
N ASP A 271 2.14 -20.18 12.60
CA ASP A 271 1.16 -21.14 12.12
C ASP A 271 1.73 -22.57 12.21
N THR A 272 1.17 -23.35 13.12
CA THR A 272 1.53 -24.77 13.33
C THR A 272 0.44 -25.72 12.82
N ASP A 273 -0.59 -25.24 12.12
CA ASP A 273 -1.76 -26.04 11.73
C ASP A 273 -1.41 -27.22 10.81
N LYS A 274 -0.32 -27.11 10.03
CA LYS A 274 0.16 -28.19 9.16
C LYS A 274 0.75 -29.37 9.95
N TRP A 275 1.23 -29.14 11.16
CA TRP A 275 1.79 -30.17 12.02
C TRP A 275 0.76 -31.25 12.41
N TYR A 276 -0.51 -30.87 12.48
CA TYR A 276 -1.58 -31.74 12.94
C TYR A 276 -2.37 -32.43 11.79
N LYS A 277 -1.91 -32.28 10.55
CA LYS A 277 -2.52 -32.90 9.35
C LYS A 277 -1.68 -34.05 8.84
#